data_4340e2b321cd2247c8d46b0374aa9da9
#
_entry.id   4340e2b321cd2247c8d46b0374aa9da9
#
_cell.length_a   1.000
_cell.length_b   1.000
_cell.length_c   1.000
_cell.angle_alpha   90.00
_cell.angle_beta   90.00
_cell.angle_gamma   90.00
#
_symmetry.space_group_name_H-M   'P 1'
#
loop_
_entity.id
_entity.type
_entity.pdbx_description
1 polymer ?
#
loop_
_entity_poly.entity_id
_entity_poly.type
_entity_poly.pdbx_seq_one_letter_code
_entity_poly.pdbx_strand_id
1 'polypeptide(L)'
;MSARSRLDAWRDRRLDPLAFRIDGRLFEVAEHPARVWVLAILSDEPADLLLEVLPDDVAEELWDTALDPDEDLDPALLHRIGQGLLAQAAGRPWWQATMLVATMVDGWDTFIAVARDRGLGDPLDWPLDELCAWVYLRLTQHAKKEDVARLDAELASPPLPPADVDPDDDSPIEGEEDGWLALAAQMAAPTGG
;
A
#
# COMPACT_ATOMS: atom_id res chain seq x y z
N MET A 1 23.64 4.57 -15.41
CA MET A 1 22.86 5.76 -15.01
C MET A 1 23.53 6.41 -13.82
N SER A 2 23.76 7.74 -13.85
CA SER A 2 24.38 8.48 -12.74
C SER A 2 23.37 8.65 -11.59
N ALA A 3 23.87 8.88 -10.35
CA ALA A 3 23.01 9.16 -9.20
C ALA A 3 22.12 10.40 -9.43
N ARG A 4 22.66 11.39 -10.12
CA ARG A 4 21.93 12.62 -10.51
C ARG A 4 20.76 12.32 -11.44
N SER A 5 20.96 11.47 -12.45
CA SER A 5 19.91 11.04 -13.39
C SER A 5 18.79 10.25 -12.70
N ARG A 6 19.12 9.52 -11.62
CA ARG A 6 18.11 8.82 -10.80
C ARG A 6 17.31 9.78 -9.92
N LEU A 7 17.97 10.80 -9.37
CA LEU A 7 17.32 11.83 -8.56
C LEU A 7 16.38 12.69 -9.42
N ASP A 8 16.82 13.07 -10.62
CA ASP A 8 15.99 13.83 -11.55
C ASP A 8 14.77 13.02 -11.99
N ALA A 9 14.94 11.75 -12.36
CA ALA A 9 13.84 10.85 -12.72
C ALA A 9 12.89 10.53 -11.54
N TRP A 10 13.37 10.63 -10.29
CA TRP A 10 12.54 10.51 -9.10
C TRP A 10 11.74 11.79 -8.87
N ARG A 11 12.36 12.95 -9.01
CA ARG A 11 11.71 14.26 -8.92
C ARG A 11 10.62 14.42 -9.99
N ASP A 12 10.92 14.05 -11.23
CA ASP A 12 9.97 14.15 -12.35
C ASP A 12 8.74 13.28 -12.13
N ARG A 13 8.90 12.07 -11.57
CA ARG A 13 7.75 11.19 -11.22
C ARG A 13 6.84 11.77 -10.13
N ARG A 14 7.37 12.60 -9.24
CA ARG A 14 6.59 13.30 -8.21
C ARG A 14 5.82 14.51 -8.75
N LEU A 15 6.13 14.97 -9.95
CA LEU A 15 5.43 16.10 -10.57
C LEU A 15 4.20 15.66 -11.37
N ASP A 16 4.07 14.36 -11.66
CA ASP A 16 2.87 13.85 -12.32
C ASP A 16 1.76 13.70 -11.26
N PRO A 17 0.61 14.36 -11.46
CA PRO A 17 -0.52 14.20 -10.56
C PRO A 17 -0.98 12.74 -10.55
N LEU A 18 -1.42 12.25 -9.40
CA LEU A 18 -2.11 10.96 -9.33
C LEU A 18 -3.37 11.06 -10.18
N ALA A 19 -3.55 10.15 -11.10
CA ALA A 19 -4.68 10.21 -12.01
C ALA A 19 -5.06 8.85 -12.57
N PHE A 20 -6.32 8.69 -12.94
CA PHE A 20 -6.84 7.54 -13.66
C PHE A 20 -7.86 7.98 -14.72
N ARG A 21 -8.27 7.04 -15.57
CA ARG A 21 -9.29 7.31 -16.62
C ARG A 21 -10.38 6.26 -16.58
N ILE A 22 -11.63 6.76 -16.69
CA ILE A 22 -12.81 5.93 -16.95
C ILE A 22 -13.49 6.53 -18.19
N ASP A 23 -13.78 5.73 -19.18
CA ASP A 23 -14.47 6.11 -20.43
C ASP A 23 -13.90 7.36 -21.11
N GLY A 24 -12.57 7.50 -21.05
CA GLY A 24 -11.85 8.63 -21.63
C GLY A 24 -11.82 9.90 -20.75
N ARG A 25 -12.61 9.99 -19.70
CA ARG A 25 -12.59 11.07 -18.72
C ARG A 25 -11.41 10.90 -17.78
N LEU A 26 -10.62 11.94 -17.58
CA LEU A 26 -9.49 11.98 -16.66
C LEU A 26 -9.96 12.44 -15.28
N PHE A 27 -9.58 11.68 -14.25
CA PHE A 27 -9.79 12.02 -12.85
C PHE A 27 -8.42 12.25 -12.19
N GLU A 28 -8.22 13.44 -11.64
CA GLU A 28 -7.01 13.78 -10.89
C GLU A 28 -7.29 13.62 -9.40
N VAL A 29 -6.36 12.98 -8.71
CA VAL A 29 -6.42 12.71 -7.27
C VAL A 29 -5.48 13.67 -6.57
N ALA A 30 -5.93 14.32 -5.51
CA ALA A 30 -5.08 15.18 -4.71
C ALA A 30 -3.94 14.38 -4.04
N GLU A 31 -2.81 15.03 -3.80
CA GLU A 31 -1.79 14.43 -2.94
C GLU A 31 -2.32 14.30 -1.51
N HIS A 32 -2.26 13.09 -0.98
CA HIS A 32 -2.65 12.79 0.39
C HIS A 32 -1.46 12.36 1.21
N PRO A 33 -1.42 12.73 2.51
CA PRO A 33 -0.44 12.18 3.44
C PRO A 33 -0.65 10.68 3.61
N ALA A 34 0.40 9.97 4.03
CA ALA A 34 0.37 8.52 4.20
C ALA A 34 -0.78 8.03 5.10
N ARG A 35 -1.25 8.84 6.07
CA ARG A 35 -2.36 8.47 6.95
C ARG A 35 -3.63 8.09 6.21
N VAL A 36 -3.96 8.80 5.11
CA VAL A 36 -5.15 8.52 4.30
C VAL A 36 -4.99 7.16 3.63
N TRP A 37 -3.84 6.93 2.99
CA TRP A 37 -3.54 5.66 2.35
C TRP A 37 -3.48 4.47 3.31
N VAL A 38 -2.93 4.69 4.52
CA VAL A 38 -2.86 3.66 5.57
C VAL A 38 -4.26 3.26 6.00
N LEU A 39 -5.17 4.22 6.24
CA LEU A 39 -6.55 3.91 6.58
C LEU A 39 -7.24 3.13 5.47
N ALA A 40 -7.06 3.55 4.23
CA ALA A 40 -7.62 2.86 3.07
C ALA A 40 -7.07 1.44 2.87
N ILE A 41 -5.77 1.22 3.15
CA ILE A 41 -5.14 -0.12 3.08
C ILE A 41 -5.67 -1.04 4.19
N LEU A 42 -5.97 -0.47 5.36
CA LEU A 42 -6.46 -1.23 6.52
C LEU A 42 -7.97 -1.48 6.47
N SER A 43 -8.70 -0.80 5.58
CA SER A 43 -10.08 -1.19 5.28
C SER A 43 -10.04 -2.49 4.47
N ASP A 44 -10.85 -3.47 4.85
CA ASP A 44 -10.92 -4.76 4.14
C ASP A 44 -11.56 -4.63 2.74
N GLU A 45 -12.07 -3.43 2.41
CA GLU A 45 -12.76 -3.14 1.16
C GLU A 45 -11.90 -2.23 0.26
N PRO A 46 -11.29 -2.75 -0.82
CA PRO A 46 -10.46 -1.95 -1.72
C PRO A 46 -11.21 -0.81 -2.43
N ALA A 47 -12.53 -0.87 -2.55
CA ALA A 47 -13.36 0.22 -3.03
C ALA A 47 -13.33 1.42 -2.08
N ASP A 48 -13.18 1.21 -0.78
CA ASP A 48 -13.07 2.26 0.22
C ASP A 48 -11.84 3.14 -0.02
N LEU A 49 -10.79 2.58 -0.62
CA LEU A 49 -9.61 3.34 -1.02
C LEU A 49 -9.96 4.49 -1.97
N LEU A 50 -10.89 4.28 -2.89
CA LEU A 50 -11.35 5.35 -3.79
C LEU A 50 -12.16 6.40 -3.04
N LEU A 51 -13.02 5.99 -2.10
CA LEU A 51 -13.82 6.91 -1.31
C LEU A 51 -12.95 7.84 -0.45
N GLU A 52 -11.85 7.30 0.10
CA GLU A 52 -10.94 8.07 0.97
C GLU A 52 -10.01 9.04 0.21
N VAL A 53 -9.70 8.77 -1.05
CA VAL A 53 -8.70 9.55 -1.82
C VAL A 53 -9.30 10.43 -2.90
N LEU A 54 -10.57 10.25 -3.26
CA LEU A 54 -11.27 11.08 -4.22
C LEU A 54 -12.05 12.21 -3.52
N PRO A 55 -12.31 13.33 -4.21
CA PRO A 55 -13.32 14.29 -3.75
C PRO A 55 -14.67 13.60 -3.57
N ASP A 56 -15.39 13.98 -2.51
CA ASP A 56 -16.67 13.35 -2.13
C ASP A 56 -17.67 13.25 -3.29
N ASP A 57 -17.80 14.31 -4.09
CA ASP A 57 -18.70 14.39 -5.25
C ASP A 57 -18.29 13.41 -6.37
N VAL A 58 -16.99 13.19 -6.55
CA VAL A 58 -16.47 12.24 -7.55
C VAL A 58 -16.63 10.80 -7.05
N ALA A 59 -16.36 10.56 -5.77
CA ALA A 59 -16.52 9.24 -5.17
C ALA A 59 -17.98 8.79 -5.21
N GLU A 60 -18.93 9.70 -4.87
CA GLU A 60 -20.38 9.45 -4.92
C GLU A 60 -20.81 9.15 -6.37
N GLU A 61 -20.41 9.97 -7.37
CA GLU A 61 -20.72 9.76 -8.79
C GLU A 61 -20.24 8.37 -9.27
N LEU A 62 -19.00 7.99 -8.92
CA LEU A 62 -18.44 6.71 -9.33
C LEU A 62 -19.15 5.53 -8.66
N TRP A 63 -19.50 5.68 -7.39
CA TRP A 63 -20.20 4.64 -6.66
C TRP A 63 -21.63 4.44 -7.14
N ASP A 64 -22.35 5.53 -7.37
CA ASP A 64 -23.71 5.48 -7.94
C ASP A 64 -23.69 4.82 -9.33
N THR A 65 -22.71 5.16 -10.18
CA THR A 65 -22.53 4.52 -11.49
C THR A 65 -22.21 3.03 -11.37
N ALA A 66 -21.39 2.64 -10.41
CA ALA A 66 -21.03 1.23 -10.21
C ALA A 66 -22.20 0.37 -9.65
N LEU A 67 -23.16 1.00 -8.97
CA LEU A 67 -24.35 0.33 -8.44
C LEU A 67 -25.51 0.33 -9.43
N ASP A 68 -25.43 1.10 -10.51
CA ASP A 68 -26.48 1.13 -11.54
C ASP A 68 -26.36 -0.11 -12.44
N PRO A 69 -27.37 -1.01 -12.45
CA PRO A 69 -27.33 -2.22 -13.25
C PRO A 69 -27.40 -1.97 -14.76
N ASP A 70 -27.77 -0.76 -15.18
CA ASP A 70 -27.83 -0.35 -16.58
C ASP A 70 -26.50 0.26 -17.07
N GLU A 71 -25.53 0.48 -16.16
CA GLU A 71 -24.20 0.99 -16.48
C GLU A 71 -23.15 -0.14 -16.48
N ASP A 72 -22.18 -0.06 -17.38
CA ASP A 72 -21.13 -1.09 -17.54
C ASP A 72 -19.94 -0.93 -16.58
N LEU A 73 -20.08 -0.17 -15.48
CA LEU A 73 -18.99 0.03 -14.53
C LEU A 73 -18.87 -1.18 -13.60
N ASP A 74 -17.98 -2.11 -13.99
CA ASP A 74 -17.66 -3.30 -13.21
C ASP A 74 -16.99 -2.94 -11.87
N PRO A 75 -17.50 -3.38 -10.71
CA PRO A 75 -16.84 -3.20 -9.41
C PRO A 75 -15.37 -3.66 -9.40
N ALA A 76 -15.03 -4.71 -10.17
CA ALA A 76 -13.64 -5.12 -10.35
C ALA A 76 -12.77 -4.05 -11.05
N LEU A 77 -13.37 -3.15 -11.83
CA LEU A 77 -12.64 -2.01 -12.39
C LEU A 77 -12.27 -1.01 -11.31
N LEU A 78 -13.20 -0.69 -10.40
CA LEU A 78 -12.92 0.20 -9.27
C LEU A 78 -11.80 -0.34 -8.38
N HIS A 79 -11.82 -1.64 -8.12
CA HIS A 79 -10.74 -2.32 -7.39
C HIS A 79 -9.38 -2.15 -8.10
N ARG A 80 -9.33 -2.39 -9.42
CA ARG A 80 -8.09 -2.19 -10.20
C ARG A 80 -7.62 -0.73 -10.23
N ILE A 81 -8.56 0.22 -10.27
CA ILE A 81 -8.24 1.65 -10.20
C ILE A 81 -7.61 1.98 -8.84
N GLY A 82 -8.22 1.52 -7.75
CA GLY A 82 -7.69 1.70 -6.39
C GLY A 82 -6.27 1.14 -6.25
N GLN A 83 -6.04 -0.08 -6.72
CA GLN A 83 -4.70 -0.70 -6.76
C GLN A 83 -3.71 0.12 -7.59
N GLY A 84 -4.15 0.65 -8.74
CA GLY A 84 -3.33 1.49 -9.60
C GLY A 84 -2.93 2.81 -8.93
N LEU A 85 -3.86 3.48 -8.27
CA LEU A 85 -3.62 4.71 -7.51
C LEU A 85 -2.67 4.47 -6.34
N LEU A 86 -2.88 3.38 -5.58
CA LEU A 86 -1.99 2.99 -4.50
C LEU A 86 -0.57 2.75 -5.01
N ALA A 87 -0.43 2.06 -6.15
CA ALA A 87 0.87 1.82 -6.75
C ALA A 87 1.55 3.13 -7.20
N GLN A 88 0.82 4.08 -7.75
CA GLN A 88 1.33 5.40 -8.12
C GLN A 88 1.77 6.18 -6.88
N ALA A 89 0.93 6.27 -5.84
CA ALA A 89 1.23 6.99 -4.60
C ALA A 89 2.44 6.40 -3.86
N ALA A 90 2.57 5.07 -3.84
CA ALA A 90 3.67 4.37 -3.17
C ALA A 90 4.96 4.29 -4.01
N GLY A 91 4.91 4.60 -5.31
CA GLY A 91 6.05 4.44 -6.23
C GLY A 91 6.52 2.98 -6.38
N ARG A 92 5.64 2.02 -6.09
CA ARG A 92 5.90 0.57 -6.13
C ARG A 92 4.60 -0.21 -6.35
N PRO A 93 4.66 -1.51 -6.71
CA PRO A 93 3.46 -2.34 -6.81
C PRO A 93 2.58 -2.24 -5.57
N TRP A 94 1.26 -2.21 -5.76
CA TRP A 94 0.29 -2.01 -4.69
C TRP A 94 0.43 -3.02 -3.54
N TRP A 95 0.67 -4.31 -3.84
CA TRP A 95 0.84 -5.35 -2.83
C TRP A 95 2.08 -5.14 -1.95
N GLN A 96 3.17 -4.58 -2.52
CA GLN A 96 4.36 -4.23 -1.74
C GLN A 96 4.06 -3.10 -0.75
N ALA A 97 3.28 -2.11 -1.19
CA ALA A 97 2.86 -1.00 -0.33
C ALA A 97 1.99 -1.52 0.81
N THR A 98 0.98 -2.34 0.49
CA THR A 98 0.09 -2.96 1.47
C THR A 98 0.88 -3.77 2.51
N MET A 99 1.78 -4.62 2.06
CA MET A 99 2.62 -5.45 2.93
C MET A 99 3.50 -4.62 3.87
N LEU A 100 4.17 -3.59 3.35
CA LEU A 100 5.03 -2.72 4.17
C LEU A 100 4.21 -1.91 5.18
N VAL A 101 3.03 -1.41 4.78
CA VAL A 101 2.12 -0.69 5.67
C VAL A 101 1.59 -1.61 6.77
N ALA A 102 1.12 -2.81 6.44
CA ALA A 102 0.67 -3.80 7.42
C ALA A 102 1.77 -4.12 8.43
N THR A 103 2.99 -4.41 7.96
CA THR A 103 4.15 -4.67 8.84
C THR A 103 4.46 -3.47 9.75
N MET A 104 4.34 -2.26 9.24
CA MET A 104 4.52 -1.05 10.06
C MET A 104 3.44 -0.92 11.13
N VAL A 105 2.19 -1.18 10.78
CA VAL A 105 1.06 -1.08 11.72
C VAL A 105 1.20 -2.11 12.83
N ASP A 106 1.56 -3.34 12.52
CA ASP A 106 1.83 -4.40 13.51
C ASP A 106 2.96 -4.03 14.47
N GLY A 107 3.99 -3.34 13.97
CA GLY A 107 5.14 -2.87 14.76
C GLY A 107 5.06 -1.39 15.15
N TRP A 108 3.88 -0.75 15.15
CA TRP A 108 3.70 0.70 15.24
C TRP A 108 4.52 1.39 16.33
N ASP A 109 4.46 0.87 17.56
CA ASP A 109 5.17 1.47 18.69
C ASP A 109 6.68 1.55 18.46
N THR A 110 7.25 0.54 17.83
CA THR A 110 8.67 0.48 17.49
C THR A 110 9.02 1.49 16.40
N PHE A 111 8.20 1.56 15.35
CA PHE A 111 8.42 2.50 14.25
C PHE A 111 8.30 3.94 14.71
N ILE A 112 7.23 4.29 15.46
CA ILE A 112 7.03 5.66 15.94
C ILE A 112 8.09 6.10 16.96
N ALA A 113 8.54 5.19 17.83
CA ALA A 113 9.62 5.48 18.78
C ALA A 113 10.92 5.86 18.05
N VAL A 114 11.27 5.13 16.98
CA VAL A 114 12.45 5.46 16.16
C VAL A 114 12.30 6.77 15.42
N ALA A 115 11.12 7.07 14.88
CA ALA A 115 10.87 8.33 14.20
C ALA A 115 11.03 9.52 15.18
N ARG A 116 10.48 9.40 16.38
CA ARG A 116 10.60 10.41 17.45
C ARG A 116 12.05 10.59 17.91
N ASP A 117 12.76 9.50 18.15
CA ASP A 117 14.17 9.55 18.61
C ASP A 117 15.07 10.26 17.58
N ARG A 118 14.76 10.14 16.30
CA ARG A 118 15.48 10.79 15.20
C ARG A 118 14.96 12.18 14.85
N GLY A 119 13.90 12.67 15.49
CA GLY A 119 13.29 13.96 15.20
C GLY A 119 12.66 14.06 13.82
N LEU A 120 12.16 12.95 13.25
CA LEU A 120 11.63 12.88 11.90
C LEU A 120 10.18 13.36 11.77
N GLY A 121 9.51 13.70 12.88
CA GLY A 121 8.08 14.04 12.90
C GLY A 121 7.19 12.80 12.88
N ASP A 122 5.92 12.98 12.50
CA ASP A 122 4.98 11.88 12.36
C ASP A 122 5.10 11.24 10.97
N PRO A 123 5.48 9.96 10.87
CA PRO A 123 5.59 9.29 9.58
C PRO A 123 4.28 9.23 8.77
N LEU A 124 3.13 9.34 9.43
CA LEU A 124 1.83 9.38 8.77
C LEU A 124 1.56 10.71 8.03
N ASP A 125 2.36 11.75 8.31
CA ASP A 125 2.28 13.03 7.58
C ASP A 125 3.14 13.04 6.29
N TRP A 126 3.96 12.01 6.08
CA TRP A 126 4.82 11.93 4.91
C TRP A 126 4.04 11.46 3.68
N PRO A 127 4.59 11.66 2.47
CA PRO A 127 4.12 10.95 1.28
C PRO A 127 4.25 9.43 1.45
N LEU A 128 3.33 8.67 0.83
CA LEU A 128 3.30 7.22 1.00
C LEU A 128 4.58 6.53 0.49
N ASP A 129 5.16 7.00 -0.59
CA ASP A 129 6.41 6.48 -1.15
C ASP A 129 7.58 6.62 -0.17
N GLU A 130 7.66 7.76 0.54
CA GLU A 130 8.66 7.99 1.59
C GLU A 130 8.43 7.10 2.80
N LEU A 131 7.18 6.95 3.23
CA LEU A 131 6.82 6.05 4.31
C LEU A 131 7.24 4.62 3.97
N CYS A 132 6.84 4.10 2.81
CA CYS A 132 7.19 2.75 2.36
C CYS A 132 8.71 2.54 2.25
N ALA A 133 9.44 3.52 1.72
CA ALA A 133 10.90 3.47 1.63
C ALA A 133 11.56 3.42 3.01
N TRP A 134 11.05 4.22 3.95
CA TRP A 134 11.54 4.25 5.33
C TRP A 134 11.24 2.94 6.07
N VAL A 135 10.04 2.39 5.93
CA VAL A 135 9.68 1.09 6.53
C VAL A 135 10.61 -0.01 6.01
N TYR A 136 10.78 -0.11 4.69
CA TYR A 136 11.69 -1.08 4.09
C TYR A 136 13.13 -0.91 4.61
N LEU A 137 13.64 0.32 4.69
CA LEU A 137 14.96 0.60 5.24
C LEU A 137 15.08 0.14 6.69
N ARG A 138 14.05 0.36 7.50
CA ARG A 138 14.04 -0.07 8.90
C ARG A 138 14.08 -1.58 9.05
N LEU A 139 13.30 -2.29 8.24
CA LEU A 139 13.27 -3.75 8.23
C LEU A 139 14.61 -4.36 7.81
N THR A 140 15.32 -3.71 6.89
CA THR A 140 16.57 -4.26 6.32
C THR A 140 17.85 -3.78 6.99
N GLN A 141 17.83 -2.65 7.70
CA GLN A 141 19.03 -1.96 8.21
C GLN A 141 19.93 -2.83 9.10
N HIS A 142 19.34 -3.74 9.89
CA HIS A 142 20.07 -4.61 10.82
C HIS A 142 19.76 -6.09 10.60
N ALA A 143 18.99 -6.40 9.55
CA ALA A 143 18.64 -7.77 9.21
C ALA A 143 19.83 -8.52 8.61
N LYS A 144 19.86 -9.84 8.78
CA LYS A 144 20.83 -10.70 8.11
C LYS A 144 20.54 -10.72 6.62
N LYS A 145 21.57 -10.99 5.82
CA LYS A 145 21.45 -11.02 4.36
C LYS A 145 20.37 -12.01 3.89
N GLU A 146 20.25 -13.13 4.58
CA GLU A 146 19.24 -14.16 4.28
C GLU A 146 17.81 -13.66 4.53
N ASP A 147 17.61 -12.89 5.61
CA ASP A 147 16.31 -12.31 5.95
C ASP A 147 15.92 -11.20 4.97
N VAL A 148 16.88 -10.37 4.56
CA VAL A 148 16.66 -9.36 3.51
C VAL A 148 16.29 -10.05 2.19
N ALA A 149 17.02 -11.11 1.80
CA ALA A 149 16.71 -11.83 0.56
C ALA A 149 15.32 -12.49 0.59
N ARG A 150 14.88 -12.98 1.76
CA ARG A 150 13.54 -13.52 1.96
C ARG A 150 12.49 -12.41 1.80
N LEU A 151 12.64 -11.27 2.50
CA LEU A 151 11.74 -10.13 2.37
C LEU A 151 11.67 -9.64 0.92
N ASP A 152 12.81 -9.53 0.22
CA ASP A 152 12.84 -9.12 -1.18
C ASP A 152 12.09 -10.11 -2.09
N ALA A 153 12.21 -11.42 -1.83
CA ALA A 153 11.51 -12.44 -2.57
C ALA A 153 9.99 -12.39 -2.34
N GLU A 154 9.58 -12.14 -1.12
CA GLU A 154 8.18 -11.97 -0.74
C GLU A 154 7.59 -10.71 -1.37
N LEU A 155 8.28 -9.57 -1.28
CA LEU A 155 7.89 -8.33 -1.96
C LEU A 155 7.86 -8.47 -3.49
N ALA A 156 8.68 -9.32 -4.07
CA ALA A 156 8.69 -9.56 -5.52
C ALA A 156 7.52 -10.44 -6.00
N SER A 157 6.87 -11.16 -5.09
CA SER A 157 5.80 -12.10 -5.41
C SER A 157 4.45 -11.39 -5.30
N PRO A 158 3.73 -11.16 -6.42
CA PRO A 158 2.36 -10.63 -6.33
C PRO A 158 1.47 -11.65 -5.61
N PRO A 159 0.45 -11.20 -4.87
CA PRO A 159 -0.53 -12.11 -4.29
C PRO A 159 -1.19 -12.91 -5.40
N LEU A 160 -1.45 -14.17 -5.13
CA LEU A 160 -2.23 -14.99 -6.05
C LEU A 160 -3.61 -14.31 -6.21
N PRO A 161 -4.16 -14.26 -7.44
CA PRO A 161 -5.54 -13.86 -7.59
C PRO A 161 -6.38 -14.74 -6.66
N PRO A 162 -7.44 -14.18 -6.02
CA PRO A 162 -8.35 -15.02 -5.25
C PRO A 162 -8.71 -16.20 -6.17
N ALA A 163 -8.49 -17.41 -5.68
CA ALA A 163 -9.00 -18.59 -6.35
C ALA A 163 -10.48 -18.31 -6.59
N ASP A 164 -11.01 -18.62 -7.78
CA ASP A 164 -12.44 -18.57 -8.02
C ASP A 164 -13.08 -19.34 -6.86
N VAL A 165 -13.53 -18.60 -5.84
CA VAL A 165 -14.11 -19.21 -4.65
C VAL A 165 -15.39 -19.81 -5.16
N ASP A 166 -15.43 -21.14 -5.22
CA ASP A 166 -16.65 -21.86 -5.48
C ASP A 166 -17.65 -21.38 -4.41
N PRO A 167 -18.76 -20.70 -4.78
CA PRO A 167 -19.67 -20.13 -3.81
C PRO A 167 -20.30 -21.18 -2.88
N ASP A 168 -20.10 -22.47 -3.16
CA ASP A 168 -20.54 -23.61 -2.38
C ASP A 168 -19.43 -24.24 -1.50
N ASP A 169 -18.20 -23.68 -1.49
CA ASP A 169 -17.10 -24.20 -0.67
C ASP A 169 -17.06 -23.50 0.71
N ASP A 170 -17.75 -24.08 1.67
CA ASP A 170 -17.74 -23.70 3.10
C ASP A 170 -16.44 -24.09 3.84
N SER A 171 -15.38 -24.44 3.13
CA SER A 171 -14.09 -24.79 3.74
C SER A 171 -13.44 -23.55 4.37
N PRO A 172 -13.07 -23.60 5.65
CA PRO A 172 -12.34 -22.49 6.27
C PRO A 172 -10.99 -22.33 5.55
N ILE A 173 -10.70 -21.10 5.09
CA ILE A 173 -9.41 -20.74 4.54
C ILE A 173 -8.39 -20.86 5.68
N GLU A 174 -7.76 -22.02 5.81
CA GLU A 174 -6.65 -22.22 6.73
C GLU A 174 -5.40 -21.55 6.13
N GLY A 175 -5.04 -20.43 6.71
CA GLY A 175 -3.68 -20.02 6.96
C GLY A 175 -2.86 -19.43 5.84
N GLU A 176 -2.58 -18.18 5.91
CA GLU A 176 -1.31 -17.56 5.52
C GLU A 176 -0.92 -16.42 6.49
N GLU A 177 -1.72 -16.18 7.52
CA GLU A 177 -1.47 -15.13 8.51
C GLU A 177 -0.25 -15.44 9.40
N ASP A 178 0.07 -16.72 9.63
CA ASP A 178 1.10 -17.13 10.61
C ASP A 178 2.54 -16.79 10.19
N GLY A 179 2.83 -16.69 8.91
CA GLY A 179 4.19 -16.43 8.41
C GLY A 179 4.68 -15.01 8.68
N TRP A 180 3.81 -14.04 8.53
CA TRP A 180 4.13 -12.62 8.67
C TRP A 180 4.23 -12.18 10.13
N LEU A 181 3.28 -12.65 10.95
CA LEU A 181 3.27 -12.39 12.40
C LEU A 181 4.52 -12.98 13.06
N ALA A 182 4.97 -14.15 12.61
CA ALA A 182 6.21 -14.77 13.10
C ALA A 182 7.45 -13.95 12.74
N LEU A 183 7.52 -13.39 11.52
CA LEU A 183 8.63 -12.54 11.10
C LEU A 183 8.65 -11.21 11.86
N ALA A 184 7.50 -10.55 11.98
CA ALA A 184 7.36 -9.31 12.73
C ALA A 184 7.73 -9.50 14.22
N ALA A 185 7.28 -10.59 14.85
CA ALA A 185 7.61 -10.93 16.23
C ALA A 185 9.10 -11.21 16.44
N GLN A 186 9.75 -11.85 15.46
CA GLN A 186 11.19 -12.15 15.53
C GLN A 186 12.06 -10.89 15.37
N MET A 187 11.59 -9.90 14.61
CA MET A 187 12.26 -8.61 14.41
C MET A 187 12.00 -7.59 15.54
N ALA A 188 10.92 -7.76 16.28
CA ALA A 188 10.57 -6.94 17.44
C ALA A 188 11.27 -7.40 18.72
N ALA A 189 11.87 -8.59 18.75
CA ALA A 189 12.58 -9.10 19.92
C ALA A 189 13.81 -8.21 20.23
N PRO A 190 13.93 -7.65 21.46
CA PRO A 190 15.09 -6.85 21.84
C PRO A 190 16.32 -7.75 21.77
N THR A 191 17.33 -7.37 21.00
CA THR A 191 18.67 -7.97 21.04
C THR A 191 19.25 -7.64 22.42
N GLY A 192 19.01 -8.52 23.38
CA GLY A 192 19.62 -8.46 24.69
C GLY A 192 21.08 -8.85 24.59
N GLY A 193 21.94 -7.95 25.07
CA GLY A 193 23.38 -8.14 25.21
C GLY A 193 23.98 -6.95 25.92
#